data_ac7eb5df4ede5a0e0fece703a30522ad
#
_entry.id   ac7eb5df4ede5a0e0fece703a30522ad
#
_cell.length_a   1.000
_cell.length_b   1.000
_cell.length_c   1.000
_cell.angle_alpha   90.00
_cell.angle_beta   90.00
_cell.angle_gamma   90.00
#
_symmetry.space_group_name_H-M   'P 1'
#
loop_
_entity.id
_entity.type
_entity.pdbx_description
1 polymer ?
#
loop_
_entity_poly.entity_id
_entity_poly.type
_entity_poly.pdbx_seq_one_letter_code
_entity_poly.pdbx_strand_id
1 'polypeptide(L)'
;MKKRMESDLLLKIISVVFAFLLWMFVINTDNPVIKKTFSDVPVDMLNEQVLDDLNQTYKIESGDTVSFTVKGKKDVVDRLTKSDFRATADVSSMSDVHAIQIEVEALRYKSQLDIDTGGATVKVVLEDVKSDQIPVNVVVKGTPASGYTVSTQTATPNLISVSGPKSVVSRIKQIVAKVDVSGLKKDVTMAQNVKCYDEDGDEVSQDRIKLDTTKIKVKIGLSRTKTIPFTVETKGTP
;
A
#
# COMPACT_ATOMS: atom_id res chain seq x y z
N MET A 1 -27.52 25.57 76.48
CA MET A 1 -27.21 26.19 75.19
C MET A 1 -26.14 25.43 74.40
N LYS A 2 -25.08 24.88 75.02
CA LYS A 2 -24.00 24.13 74.29
C LYS A 2 -24.49 22.94 73.45
N LYS A 3 -25.39 22.12 73.95
CA LYS A 3 -25.87 20.90 73.26
C LYS A 3 -26.64 21.16 71.95
N ARG A 4 -27.31 22.31 71.82
CA ARG A 4 -28.01 22.72 70.57
C ARG A 4 -27.04 23.22 69.53
N MET A 5 -25.97 23.90 69.89
CA MET A 5 -24.95 24.36 68.93
C MET A 5 -24.15 23.21 68.31
N GLU A 6 -23.89 22.15 69.09
CA GLU A 6 -23.18 20.95 68.56
C GLU A 6 -24.03 20.15 67.56
N SER A 7 -25.36 20.05 67.77
CA SER A 7 -26.28 19.41 66.84
C SER A 7 -26.42 20.21 65.55
N ASP A 8 -26.42 21.54 65.61
CA ASP A 8 -26.50 22.40 64.43
C ASP A 8 -25.21 22.33 63.54
N LEU A 9 -24.05 22.23 64.24
CA LEU A 9 -22.78 22.05 63.53
C LEU A 9 -22.71 20.66 62.84
N LEU A 10 -23.14 19.62 63.55
CA LEU A 10 -23.18 18.26 63.01
C LEU A 10 -24.09 18.17 61.79
N LEU A 11 -25.29 18.77 61.86
CA LEU A 11 -26.22 18.82 60.74
C LEU A 11 -25.64 19.58 59.52
N LYS A 12 -24.91 20.67 59.73
CA LYS A 12 -24.24 21.39 58.66
C LYS A 12 -23.16 20.54 57.97
N ILE A 13 -22.34 19.84 58.76
CA ILE A 13 -21.31 18.94 58.23
C ILE A 13 -21.94 17.81 57.40
N ILE A 14 -23.00 17.16 57.94
CA ILE A 14 -23.72 16.11 57.22
C ILE A 14 -24.31 16.64 55.92
N SER A 15 -24.89 17.84 55.89
CA SER A 15 -25.45 18.47 54.70
C SER A 15 -24.37 18.71 53.61
N VAL A 16 -23.18 19.18 54.04
CA VAL A 16 -22.05 19.39 53.11
C VAL A 16 -21.56 18.05 52.54
N VAL A 17 -21.40 17.02 53.38
CA VAL A 17 -21.00 15.70 52.95
C VAL A 17 -22.05 15.09 51.97
N PHE A 18 -23.34 15.24 52.28
CA PHE A 18 -24.40 14.76 51.42
C PHE A 18 -24.46 15.51 50.08
N ALA A 19 -24.30 16.82 50.10
CA ALA A 19 -24.22 17.63 48.88
C ALA A 19 -23.01 17.21 48.01
N PHE A 20 -21.86 16.91 48.62
CA PHE A 20 -20.68 16.42 47.91
C PHE A 20 -20.91 15.03 47.29
N LEU A 21 -21.56 14.13 48.05
CA LEU A 21 -21.91 12.80 47.54
C LEU A 21 -22.93 12.86 46.39
N LEU A 22 -23.95 13.73 46.48
CA LEU A 22 -24.87 13.98 45.42
C LEU A 22 -24.19 14.56 44.17
N TRP A 23 -23.32 15.53 44.35
CA TRP A 23 -22.54 16.13 43.26
C TRP A 23 -21.65 15.09 42.56
N MET A 24 -20.97 14.25 43.35
CA MET A 24 -20.15 13.15 42.83
C MET A 24 -21.00 12.11 42.08
N PHE A 25 -22.20 11.80 42.57
CA PHE A 25 -23.15 10.89 41.93
C PHE A 25 -23.65 11.45 40.58
N VAL A 26 -24.05 12.73 40.56
CA VAL A 26 -24.53 13.39 39.35
C VAL A 26 -23.43 13.45 38.28
N ILE A 27 -22.20 13.85 38.62
CA ILE A 27 -21.08 13.90 37.68
C ILE A 27 -20.78 12.53 37.11
N ASN A 28 -20.83 11.47 37.93
CA ASN A 28 -20.57 10.12 37.45
C ASN A 28 -21.72 9.56 36.59
N THR A 29 -22.92 10.10 36.73
CA THR A 29 -24.09 9.71 35.93
C THR A 29 -24.13 10.46 34.61
N ASP A 30 -23.73 11.73 34.56
CA ASP A 30 -23.77 12.56 33.36
C ASP A 30 -22.63 12.24 32.35
N ASN A 31 -21.46 11.79 32.85
CA ASN A 31 -20.30 11.47 31.99
C ASN A 31 -19.66 10.12 32.40
N PRO A 32 -20.37 9.01 32.19
CA PRO A 32 -19.88 7.68 32.53
C PRO A 32 -18.69 7.27 31.67
N VAL A 33 -17.90 6.34 32.17
CA VAL A 33 -16.87 5.66 31.38
C VAL A 33 -17.55 4.66 30.45
N ILE A 34 -17.32 4.80 29.16
CA ILE A 34 -17.86 3.90 28.13
C ILE A 34 -16.74 3.20 27.37
N LYS A 35 -17.12 2.13 26.66
CA LYS A 35 -16.26 1.44 25.70
C LYS A 35 -16.80 1.65 24.29
N LYS A 36 -15.90 1.87 23.34
CA LYS A 36 -16.22 1.95 21.91
C LYS A 36 -15.18 1.18 21.13
N THR A 37 -15.63 0.32 20.23
CA THR A 37 -14.75 -0.47 19.37
C THR A 37 -14.57 0.25 18.03
N PHE A 38 -13.33 0.32 17.57
CA PHE A 38 -12.95 0.77 16.25
C PHE A 38 -12.44 -0.44 15.47
N SER A 39 -12.99 -0.67 14.29
CA SER A 39 -12.64 -1.81 13.43
C SER A 39 -11.97 -1.32 12.15
N ASP A 40 -11.19 -2.20 11.50
CA ASP A 40 -10.57 -1.96 10.20
C ASP A 40 -9.71 -0.68 10.17
N VAL A 41 -8.92 -0.45 11.20
CA VAL A 41 -7.92 0.61 11.22
C VAL A 41 -6.64 0.06 10.54
N PRO A 42 -6.12 0.70 9.49
CA PRO A 42 -4.94 0.23 8.80
C PRO A 42 -3.72 0.27 9.72
N VAL A 43 -2.82 -0.70 9.55
CA VAL A 43 -1.59 -0.82 10.33
C VAL A 43 -0.41 -0.36 9.47
N ASP A 44 0.32 0.64 9.95
CA ASP A 44 1.55 1.14 9.32
C ASP A 44 2.74 0.28 9.78
N MET A 45 3.51 -0.24 8.82
CA MET A 45 4.74 -0.96 9.13
C MET A 45 5.88 0.02 9.37
N LEU A 46 6.65 -0.21 10.44
CA LEU A 46 7.81 0.61 10.80
C LEU A 46 9.10 -0.21 10.68
N ASN A 47 10.23 0.51 10.47
CA ASN A 47 11.58 -0.07 10.44
C ASN A 47 11.77 -1.19 9.40
N GLU A 48 11.10 -1.09 8.24
CA GLU A 48 11.19 -2.08 7.16
C GLU A 48 12.62 -2.23 6.61
N GLN A 49 13.47 -1.21 6.75
CA GLN A 49 14.88 -1.23 6.32
C GLN A 49 15.71 -2.34 6.98
N VAL A 50 15.29 -2.88 8.12
CA VAL A 50 15.97 -4.03 8.76
C VAL A 50 15.95 -5.26 7.84
N LEU A 51 14.92 -5.42 7.03
CA LEU A 51 14.84 -6.51 6.06
C LEU A 51 15.68 -6.24 4.82
N ASP A 52 15.84 -4.98 4.42
CA ASP A 52 16.71 -4.59 3.29
C ASP A 52 18.17 -5.01 3.57
N ASP A 53 18.65 -4.82 4.81
CA ASP A 53 20.00 -5.23 5.24
C ASP A 53 20.20 -6.77 5.18
N LEU A 54 19.13 -7.52 5.33
CA LEU A 54 19.11 -8.99 5.21
C LEU A 54 18.84 -9.46 3.78
N ASN A 55 18.70 -8.55 2.81
CA ASN A 55 18.26 -8.84 1.45
C ASN A 55 16.93 -9.63 1.41
N GLN A 56 16.03 -9.27 2.32
CA GLN A 56 14.70 -9.86 2.47
C GLN A 56 13.61 -8.83 2.29
N THR A 57 12.43 -9.30 2.01
CA THR A 57 11.19 -8.54 1.97
C THR A 57 10.08 -9.38 2.58
N TYR A 58 8.92 -8.78 2.80
CA TYR A 58 7.81 -9.50 3.43
C TYR A 58 6.52 -9.37 2.61
N LYS A 59 5.63 -10.30 2.86
CA LYS A 59 4.22 -10.22 2.47
C LYS A 59 3.37 -10.33 3.72
N ILE A 60 2.43 -9.42 3.91
CA ILE A 60 1.45 -9.54 4.98
C ILE A 60 0.52 -10.71 4.65
N GLU A 61 0.43 -11.66 5.57
CA GLU A 61 -0.48 -12.80 5.50
C GLU A 61 -1.82 -12.45 6.16
N SER A 62 -1.75 -11.75 7.30
CA SER A 62 -2.93 -11.26 8.04
C SER A 62 -2.54 -10.12 8.97
N GLY A 63 -3.53 -9.30 9.36
CA GLY A 63 -3.34 -8.20 10.31
C GLY A 63 -2.94 -6.88 9.65
N ASP A 64 -3.22 -6.68 8.37
CA ASP A 64 -3.10 -5.40 7.66
C ASP A 64 -4.00 -4.31 8.23
N THR A 65 -5.06 -4.73 8.92
CA THR A 65 -5.96 -3.88 9.70
C THR A 65 -6.14 -4.42 11.11
N VAL A 66 -6.46 -3.55 12.05
CA VAL A 66 -6.70 -3.92 13.45
C VAL A 66 -8.03 -3.40 13.95
N SER A 67 -8.66 -4.19 14.82
CA SER A 67 -9.82 -3.79 15.62
C SER A 67 -9.41 -3.71 17.09
N PHE A 68 -9.76 -2.61 17.74
CA PHE A 68 -9.41 -2.38 19.14
C PHE A 68 -10.54 -1.69 19.89
N THR A 69 -10.54 -1.81 21.21
CA THR A 69 -11.53 -1.20 22.08
C THR A 69 -10.90 -0.06 22.88
N VAL A 70 -11.56 1.08 22.81
CA VAL A 70 -11.18 2.28 23.56
C VAL A 70 -12.13 2.48 24.73
N LYS A 71 -11.57 2.68 25.92
CA LYS A 71 -12.30 2.98 27.13
C LYS A 71 -11.95 4.39 27.60
N GLY A 72 -12.94 5.19 27.90
CA GLY A 72 -12.77 6.56 28.34
C GLY A 72 -14.10 7.21 28.73
N LYS A 73 -14.06 8.47 29.13
CA LYS A 73 -15.27 9.23 29.43
C LYS A 73 -16.10 9.44 28.16
N LYS A 74 -17.42 9.39 28.30
CA LYS A 74 -18.37 9.45 27.19
C LYS A 74 -18.16 10.66 26.28
N ASP A 75 -17.99 11.84 26.86
CA ASP A 75 -17.79 13.09 26.12
C ASP A 75 -16.50 13.11 25.27
N VAL A 76 -15.47 12.36 25.67
CA VAL A 76 -14.24 12.18 24.91
C VAL A 76 -14.43 11.13 23.84
N VAL A 77 -14.92 9.93 24.22
CA VAL A 77 -15.02 8.77 23.33
C VAL A 77 -16.01 9.00 22.17
N ASP A 78 -17.11 9.74 22.41
CA ASP A 78 -18.11 10.06 21.36
C ASP A 78 -17.54 10.93 20.23
N ARG A 79 -16.52 11.74 20.51
CA ARG A 79 -15.85 12.61 19.54
C ARG A 79 -14.75 11.92 18.72
N LEU A 80 -14.38 10.69 19.11
CA LEU A 80 -13.29 9.98 18.45
C LEU A 80 -13.77 9.31 17.16
N THR A 81 -12.89 9.39 16.17
CA THR A 81 -12.99 8.74 14.86
C THR A 81 -11.77 7.86 14.63
N LYS A 82 -11.78 7.01 13.59
CA LYS A 82 -10.64 6.16 13.25
C LYS A 82 -9.35 6.96 13.00
N SER A 83 -9.47 8.16 12.44
CA SER A 83 -8.33 9.04 12.14
C SER A 83 -7.66 9.67 13.38
N ASP A 84 -8.27 9.54 14.55
CA ASP A 84 -7.65 9.97 15.80
C ASP A 84 -6.69 8.91 16.39
N PHE A 85 -6.53 7.78 15.70
CA PHE A 85 -5.63 6.69 16.10
C PHE A 85 -4.61 6.38 15.01
N ARG A 86 -3.44 5.94 15.43
CA ARG A 86 -2.42 5.35 14.57
C ARG A 86 -2.13 3.95 15.09
N ALA A 87 -2.25 2.96 14.22
CA ALA A 87 -1.83 1.59 14.48
C ALA A 87 -0.50 1.34 13.78
N THR A 88 0.47 0.81 14.49
CA THR A 88 1.82 0.56 13.98
C THR A 88 2.29 -0.84 14.34
N ALA A 89 3.13 -1.42 13.50
CA ALA A 89 3.81 -2.68 13.75
C ALA A 89 5.30 -2.54 13.38
N ASP A 90 6.18 -2.74 14.35
CA ASP A 90 7.62 -2.56 14.18
C ASP A 90 8.28 -3.87 13.73
N VAL A 91 8.77 -3.89 12.49
CA VAL A 91 9.44 -5.05 11.89
C VAL A 91 10.67 -5.48 12.69
N SER A 92 11.36 -4.55 13.35
CA SER A 92 12.54 -4.86 14.19
C SER A 92 12.20 -5.69 15.43
N SER A 93 10.92 -5.69 15.85
CA SER A 93 10.41 -6.47 16.98
C SER A 93 9.77 -7.81 16.59
N MET A 94 9.97 -8.23 15.33
CA MET A 94 9.39 -9.46 14.79
C MET A 94 9.84 -10.68 15.59
N SER A 95 8.88 -11.53 15.95
CA SER A 95 9.14 -12.80 16.65
C SER A 95 9.63 -13.90 15.70
N ASP A 96 10.16 -15.00 16.26
CA ASP A 96 10.61 -16.17 15.51
C ASP A 96 9.50 -16.84 14.67
N VAL A 97 8.23 -16.58 15.00
CA VAL A 97 7.08 -17.08 14.25
C VAL A 97 6.56 -16.05 13.23
N HIS A 98 7.38 -15.04 12.91
CA HIS A 98 7.07 -13.95 11.97
C HIS A 98 5.78 -13.20 12.32
N ALA A 99 5.52 -13.02 13.60
CA ALA A 99 4.43 -12.20 14.11
C ALA A 99 4.99 -10.92 14.74
N ILE A 100 4.37 -9.80 14.44
CA ILE A 100 4.75 -8.47 14.91
C ILE A 100 3.57 -7.93 15.71
N GLN A 101 3.81 -7.49 16.94
CA GLN A 101 2.76 -6.92 17.78
C GLN A 101 2.29 -5.57 17.22
N ILE A 102 0.97 -5.38 17.20
CA ILE A 102 0.36 -4.11 16.80
C ILE A 102 0.25 -3.22 18.02
N GLU A 103 0.80 -2.02 17.91
CA GLU A 103 0.64 -0.95 18.88
C GLU A 103 -0.34 0.09 18.33
N VAL A 104 -1.30 0.49 19.16
CA VAL A 104 -2.27 1.53 18.80
C VAL A 104 -2.09 2.73 19.72
N GLU A 105 -1.86 3.86 19.12
CA GLU A 105 -1.70 5.12 19.82
C GLU A 105 -2.82 6.10 19.46
N ALA A 106 -3.38 6.77 20.47
CA ALA A 106 -4.29 7.89 20.25
C ALA A 106 -3.48 9.16 19.95
N LEU A 107 -3.81 9.85 18.87
CA LEU A 107 -3.21 11.13 18.49
C LEU A 107 -3.78 12.29 19.31
N ARG A 108 -4.96 12.09 19.90
CA ARG A 108 -5.66 13.07 20.74
C ARG A 108 -6.14 12.39 22.04
N TYR A 109 -6.18 13.14 23.11
CA TYR A 109 -6.67 12.70 24.44
C TYR A 109 -5.94 11.47 25.01
N LYS A 110 -4.67 11.24 24.63
CA LYS A 110 -3.86 10.07 24.98
C LYS A 110 -3.93 9.68 26.47
N SER A 111 -3.86 10.66 27.37
CA SER A 111 -3.89 10.42 28.82
C SER A 111 -5.28 10.12 29.42
N GLN A 112 -6.34 10.24 28.62
CA GLN A 112 -7.74 10.07 29.05
C GLN A 112 -8.36 8.78 28.49
N LEU A 113 -7.60 8.04 27.68
CA LEU A 113 -8.05 6.86 26.99
C LEU A 113 -7.23 5.64 27.39
N ASP A 114 -7.91 4.54 27.56
CA ASP A 114 -7.33 3.21 27.73
C ASP A 114 -7.66 2.40 26.47
N ILE A 115 -6.62 1.91 25.79
CA ILE A 115 -6.74 1.24 24.50
C ILE A 115 -6.36 -0.22 24.66
N ASP A 116 -7.26 -1.09 24.31
CA ASP A 116 -7.07 -2.54 24.38
C ASP A 116 -7.11 -3.12 22.94
N THR A 117 -5.97 -3.59 22.48
CA THR A 117 -5.79 -4.25 21.17
C THR A 117 -6.06 -5.75 21.22
N GLY A 118 -6.28 -6.32 22.41
CA GLY A 118 -6.44 -7.78 22.58
C GLY A 118 -5.21 -8.60 22.17
N GLY A 119 -4.02 -7.99 22.12
CA GLY A 119 -2.80 -8.66 21.67
C GLY A 119 -2.76 -8.91 20.17
N ALA A 120 -3.40 -8.06 19.37
CA ALA A 120 -3.41 -8.17 17.91
C ALA A 120 -1.98 -8.15 17.33
N THR A 121 -1.75 -8.97 16.32
CA THR A 121 -0.46 -9.08 15.63
C THR A 121 -0.63 -9.04 14.12
N VAL A 122 0.38 -8.52 13.43
CA VAL A 122 0.57 -8.71 11.98
C VAL A 122 1.37 -9.98 11.78
N LYS A 123 0.87 -10.88 10.95
CA LYS A 123 1.64 -12.03 10.46
C LYS A 123 2.22 -11.73 9.11
N VAL A 124 3.50 -11.99 8.95
CA VAL A 124 4.22 -11.81 7.69
C VAL A 124 4.90 -13.10 7.24
N VAL A 125 5.05 -13.24 5.93
CA VAL A 125 5.89 -14.26 5.31
C VAL A 125 7.09 -13.55 4.72
N LEU A 126 8.31 -13.96 5.13
CA LEU A 126 9.55 -13.43 4.58
C LEU A 126 9.88 -14.10 3.25
N GLU A 127 10.39 -13.32 2.32
CA GLU A 127 10.89 -13.75 1.03
C GLU A 127 12.25 -13.11 0.74
N ASP A 128 13.13 -13.84 0.08
CA ASP A 128 14.39 -13.29 -0.44
C ASP A 128 14.08 -12.24 -1.52
N VAL A 129 14.87 -11.19 -1.54
CA VAL A 129 14.87 -10.23 -2.65
C VAL A 129 15.66 -10.82 -3.80
N LYS A 130 15.09 -10.83 -5.00
CA LYS A 130 15.74 -11.19 -6.25
C LYS A 130 15.87 -9.96 -7.13
N SER A 131 17.05 -9.81 -7.75
CA SER A 131 17.25 -8.83 -8.83
C SER A 131 17.56 -9.57 -10.13
N ASP A 132 16.93 -9.13 -11.22
CA ASP A 132 17.12 -9.71 -12.55
C ASP A 132 17.14 -8.61 -13.61
N GLN A 133 17.85 -8.84 -14.74
CA GLN A 133 17.88 -7.93 -15.88
C GLN A 133 17.04 -8.52 -17.00
N ILE A 134 15.98 -7.81 -17.37
CA ILE A 134 14.98 -8.29 -18.32
C ILE A 134 15.00 -7.42 -19.57
N PRO A 135 15.03 -8.04 -20.77
CA PRO A 135 15.02 -7.30 -22.03
C PRO A 135 13.66 -6.61 -22.28
N VAL A 136 13.73 -5.42 -22.87
CA VAL A 136 12.56 -4.66 -23.26
C VAL A 136 12.12 -5.04 -24.67
N ASN A 137 10.89 -5.52 -24.78
CA ASN A 137 10.22 -5.79 -26.04
C ASN A 137 9.35 -4.60 -26.45
N VAL A 138 9.54 -4.11 -27.67
CA VAL A 138 8.70 -3.05 -28.25
C VAL A 138 7.54 -3.69 -29.00
N VAL A 139 6.32 -3.38 -28.61
CA VAL A 139 5.11 -3.83 -29.31
C VAL A 139 4.48 -2.64 -30.02
N VAL A 140 4.43 -2.71 -31.32
CA VAL A 140 3.82 -1.69 -32.18
C VAL A 140 2.33 -1.93 -32.29
N LYS A 141 1.53 -0.87 -32.09
CA LYS A 141 0.09 -0.83 -32.32
C LYS A 141 -0.23 0.07 -33.52
N GLY A 142 -1.32 -0.24 -34.21
CA GLY A 142 -1.78 0.53 -35.37
C GLY A 142 -1.00 0.25 -36.66
N THR A 143 -1.28 1.01 -37.69
CA THR A 143 -0.63 0.93 -38.98
C THR A 143 -0.09 2.29 -39.41
N PRO A 144 1.15 2.38 -39.91
CA PRO A 144 1.68 3.59 -40.51
C PRO A 144 0.81 4.10 -41.65
N ALA A 145 1.06 5.31 -42.11
CA ALA A 145 0.39 5.86 -43.30
C ALA A 145 0.63 4.99 -44.53
N SER A 146 -0.31 5.04 -45.49
CA SER A 146 -0.19 4.30 -46.74
C SER A 146 1.15 4.56 -47.43
N GLY A 147 1.82 3.47 -47.89
CA GLY A 147 3.15 3.53 -48.49
C GLY A 147 4.32 3.55 -47.47
N TYR A 148 4.06 3.32 -46.19
CA TYR A 148 5.08 3.21 -45.14
C TYR A 148 4.94 1.90 -44.35
N THR A 149 6.06 1.39 -43.86
CA THR A 149 6.12 0.23 -42.96
C THR A 149 7.16 0.47 -41.86
N VAL A 150 6.97 -0.18 -40.74
CA VAL A 150 7.96 -0.17 -39.65
C VAL A 150 9.17 -0.99 -40.07
N SER A 151 10.35 -0.38 -40.05
CA SER A 151 11.61 -1.03 -40.42
C SER A 151 12.51 -1.36 -39.25
N THR A 152 12.53 -0.49 -38.23
CA THR A 152 13.34 -0.69 -37.03
C THR A 152 12.60 -0.27 -35.77
N GLN A 153 12.90 -0.97 -34.67
CA GLN A 153 12.36 -0.69 -33.35
C GLN A 153 13.51 -0.79 -32.35
N THR A 154 13.76 0.28 -31.62
CA THR A 154 14.86 0.32 -30.66
C THR A 154 14.39 0.92 -29.37
N ALA A 155 14.60 0.22 -28.26
CA ALA A 155 14.36 0.70 -26.89
C ALA A 155 15.69 1.19 -26.29
N THR A 156 15.64 2.27 -25.55
CA THR A 156 16.78 2.79 -24.78
C THR A 156 16.31 3.20 -23.38
N PRO A 157 16.76 2.50 -22.31
CA PRO A 157 17.59 1.31 -22.32
C PRO A 157 16.86 0.08 -22.92
N ASN A 158 17.61 -0.93 -23.36
CA ASN A 158 17.10 -2.18 -23.91
C ASN A 158 17.01 -3.31 -22.87
N LEU A 159 17.62 -3.10 -21.68
CA LEU A 159 17.52 -3.95 -20.49
C LEU A 159 17.03 -3.09 -19.33
N ILE A 160 16.20 -3.64 -18.48
CA ILE A 160 15.71 -3.01 -17.27
C ILE A 160 15.99 -3.95 -16.07
N SER A 161 16.58 -3.39 -15.03
CA SER A 161 16.80 -4.09 -13.77
C SER A 161 15.49 -4.09 -12.96
N VAL A 162 15.05 -5.29 -12.59
CA VAL A 162 13.86 -5.52 -11.76
C VAL A 162 14.30 -6.13 -10.45
N SER A 163 13.93 -5.53 -9.33
CA SER A 163 14.22 -6.03 -7.99
C SER A 163 12.95 -6.12 -7.16
N GLY A 164 12.82 -7.16 -6.35
CA GLY A 164 11.66 -7.37 -5.48
C GLY A 164 11.55 -8.81 -4.97
N PRO A 165 10.40 -9.20 -4.41
CA PRO A 165 10.18 -10.55 -3.91
C PRO A 165 10.48 -11.60 -4.98
N LYS A 166 11.24 -12.62 -4.61
CA LYS A 166 11.64 -13.71 -5.52
C LYS A 166 10.44 -14.35 -6.23
N SER A 167 9.33 -14.53 -5.53
CA SER A 167 8.09 -15.09 -6.09
C SER A 167 7.49 -14.22 -7.21
N VAL A 168 7.64 -12.90 -7.12
CA VAL A 168 7.13 -11.95 -8.13
C VAL A 168 8.12 -11.80 -9.28
N VAL A 169 9.40 -11.52 -8.98
CA VAL A 169 10.45 -11.29 -9.99
C VAL A 169 10.64 -12.52 -10.88
N SER A 170 10.58 -13.73 -10.32
CA SER A 170 10.76 -14.98 -11.10
C SER A 170 9.63 -15.24 -12.11
N ARG A 171 8.46 -14.66 -11.91
CA ARG A 171 7.32 -14.74 -12.84
C ARG A 171 7.49 -13.82 -14.05
N ILE A 172 8.21 -12.70 -13.89
CA ILE A 172 8.37 -11.73 -14.96
C ILE A 172 9.29 -12.32 -16.03
N LYS A 173 8.78 -12.47 -17.25
CA LYS A 173 9.52 -13.01 -18.40
C LYS A 173 9.83 -11.96 -19.44
N GLN A 174 9.04 -10.91 -19.52
CA GLN A 174 9.24 -9.84 -20.49
C GLN A 174 8.76 -8.49 -19.96
N ILE A 175 9.43 -7.46 -20.40
CA ILE A 175 9.03 -6.07 -20.20
C ILE A 175 8.60 -5.52 -21.54
N VAL A 176 7.42 -4.93 -21.62
CA VAL A 176 6.83 -4.48 -22.88
C VAL A 176 6.60 -2.97 -22.87
N ALA A 177 7.05 -2.31 -23.94
CA ALA A 177 6.69 -0.94 -24.25
C ALA A 177 5.76 -0.93 -25.47
N LYS A 178 4.54 -0.40 -25.33
CA LYS A 178 3.56 -0.33 -26.42
C LYS A 178 3.63 1.03 -27.11
N VAL A 179 3.82 1.05 -28.42
CA VAL A 179 3.94 2.27 -29.24
C VAL A 179 2.88 2.27 -30.33
N ASP A 180 2.12 3.36 -30.42
CA ASP A 180 1.16 3.56 -31.51
C ASP A 180 1.85 4.27 -32.69
N VAL A 181 1.82 3.64 -33.85
CA VAL A 181 2.39 4.15 -35.10
C VAL A 181 1.34 4.59 -36.10
N SER A 182 0.08 4.65 -35.72
CA SER A 182 -1.04 4.98 -36.62
C SER A 182 -0.79 6.30 -37.35
N GLY A 183 -0.84 6.23 -38.68
CA GLY A 183 -0.71 7.37 -39.57
C GLY A 183 0.67 8.03 -39.65
N LEU A 184 1.71 7.45 -39.02
CA LEU A 184 3.06 8.00 -39.08
C LEU A 184 3.67 7.89 -40.48
N LYS A 185 4.42 8.93 -40.89
CA LYS A 185 5.08 9.08 -42.20
C LYS A 185 6.60 9.24 -42.09
N LYS A 186 7.14 9.35 -40.90
CA LYS A 186 8.57 9.59 -40.63
C LYS A 186 8.98 8.91 -39.33
N ASP A 187 10.28 8.72 -39.18
CA ASP A 187 10.89 8.22 -37.93
C ASP A 187 10.46 9.05 -36.74
N VAL A 188 10.22 8.37 -35.64
CA VAL A 188 9.78 9.02 -34.41
C VAL A 188 10.51 8.42 -33.20
N THR A 189 10.77 9.27 -32.21
CA THR A 189 11.27 8.86 -30.90
C THR A 189 10.28 9.33 -29.85
N MET A 190 9.76 8.41 -29.05
CA MET A 190 8.80 8.74 -28.00
C MET A 190 9.21 8.10 -26.68
N ALA A 191 8.80 8.77 -25.57
CA ALA A 191 8.91 8.18 -24.24
C ALA A 191 7.69 7.29 -23.99
N GLN A 192 7.93 6.05 -23.54
CA GLN A 192 6.87 5.07 -23.26
C GLN A 192 7.04 4.49 -21.86
N ASN A 193 5.93 4.28 -21.16
CA ASN A 193 5.93 3.52 -19.93
C ASN A 193 6.08 2.03 -20.26
N VAL A 194 6.77 1.31 -19.37
CA VAL A 194 6.94 -0.13 -19.50
C VAL A 194 5.97 -0.87 -18.59
N LYS A 195 5.60 -2.07 -18.98
CA LYS A 195 4.79 -3.01 -18.22
C LYS A 195 5.46 -4.37 -18.20
N CYS A 196 5.35 -5.06 -17.04
CA CYS A 196 5.90 -6.39 -16.85
C CYS A 196 4.84 -7.45 -17.17
N TYR A 197 5.26 -8.53 -17.83
CA TYR A 197 4.38 -9.64 -18.20
C TYR A 197 5.04 -10.98 -17.82
N ASP A 198 4.22 -11.94 -17.46
CA ASP A 198 4.65 -13.31 -17.19
C ASP A 198 4.70 -14.16 -18.49
N GLU A 199 4.90 -15.48 -18.32
CA GLU A 199 5.01 -16.43 -19.44
C GLU A 199 3.68 -16.60 -20.20
N ASP A 200 2.56 -16.46 -19.49
CA ASP A 200 1.21 -16.58 -20.06
C ASP A 200 0.76 -15.31 -20.78
N GLY A 201 1.51 -14.22 -20.64
CA GLY A 201 1.22 -12.91 -21.20
C GLY A 201 0.32 -12.06 -20.32
N ASP A 202 0.14 -12.44 -19.07
CA ASP A 202 -0.61 -11.66 -18.09
C ASP A 202 0.27 -10.57 -17.47
N GLU A 203 -0.34 -9.41 -17.20
CA GLU A 203 0.36 -8.27 -16.59
C GLU A 203 0.67 -8.55 -15.13
N VAL A 204 1.95 -8.48 -14.76
CA VAL A 204 2.41 -8.58 -13.37
C VAL A 204 2.35 -7.21 -12.73
N SER A 205 1.65 -7.10 -11.56
CA SER A 205 1.61 -5.85 -10.80
C SER A 205 3.01 -5.37 -10.41
N GLN A 206 3.22 -4.05 -10.52
CA GLN A 206 4.48 -3.41 -10.19
C GLN A 206 4.55 -2.87 -8.76
N ASP A 207 3.51 -3.06 -7.94
CA ASP A 207 3.40 -2.48 -6.59
C ASP A 207 4.46 -3.00 -5.62
N ARG A 208 4.94 -4.22 -5.84
CA ARG A 208 5.92 -4.90 -4.97
C ARG A 208 7.30 -5.04 -5.59
N ILE A 209 7.55 -4.43 -6.75
CA ILE A 209 8.84 -4.49 -7.45
C ILE A 209 9.38 -3.08 -7.67
N LYS A 210 10.71 -2.98 -7.68
CA LYS A 210 11.43 -1.76 -8.04
C LYS A 210 12.02 -1.97 -9.43
N LEU A 211 11.73 -1.04 -10.35
CA LEU A 211 12.36 -0.95 -11.66
C LEU A 211 13.38 0.18 -11.62
N ASP A 212 14.58 -0.02 -12.19
CA ASP A 212 15.57 1.05 -12.32
C ASP A 212 15.06 2.16 -13.23
N THR A 213 14.16 1.82 -14.15
CA THR A 213 13.49 2.79 -15.01
C THR A 213 12.06 2.33 -15.37
N THR A 214 11.10 3.23 -15.21
CA THR A 214 9.68 2.98 -15.57
C THR A 214 9.31 3.60 -16.93
N LYS A 215 10.16 4.48 -17.45
CA LYS A 215 9.93 5.20 -18.70
C LYS A 215 11.17 5.15 -19.59
N ILE A 216 11.00 4.62 -20.78
CA ILE A 216 12.07 4.43 -21.76
C ILE A 216 11.84 5.26 -23.03
N LYS A 217 12.92 5.50 -23.80
CA LYS A 217 12.82 6.07 -25.14
C LYS A 217 12.72 4.95 -26.15
N VAL A 218 11.67 4.98 -26.96
CA VAL A 218 11.50 4.05 -28.10
C VAL A 218 11.66 4.82 -29.39
N LYS A 219 12.60 4.39 -30.23
CA LYS A 219 12.80 4.89 -31.60
C LYS A 219 12.18 3.92 -32.58
N ILE A 220 11.27 4.42 -33.41
CA ILE A 220 10.65 3.68 -34.52
C ILE A 220 11.15 4.27 -35.82
N GLY A 221 11.78 3.44 -36.65
CA GLY A 221 12.16 3.79 -37.99
C GLY A 221 11.10 3.32 -38.99
N LEU A 222 10.80 4.16 -39.98
CA LEU A 222 9.83 3.90 -41.03
C LEU A 222 10.51 3.87 -42.39
N SER A 223 10.17 2.89 -43.20
CA SER A 223 10.61 2.77 -44.61
C SER A 223 9.44 2.93 -45.57
N ARG A 224 9.69 3.51 -46.74
CA ARG A 224 8.70 3.55 -47.79
C ARG A 224 8.58 2.18 -48.45
N THR A 225 7.35 1.77 -48.69
CA THR A 225 7.05 0.56 -49.47
C THR A 225 6.75 0.94 -50.91
N LYS A 226 7.26 0.13 -51.87
CA LYS A 226 6.94 0.25 -53.31
C LYS A 226 6.38 -1.07 -53.78
N THR A 227 5.19 -1.05 -54.38
CA THR A 227 4.61 -2.21 -55.03
C THR A 227 5.26 -2.39 -56.39
N ILE A 228 5.88 -3.52 -56.61
CA ILE A 228 6.43 -3.90 -57.92
C ILE A 228 5.52 -4.97 -58.50
N PRO A 229 4.77 -4.70 -59.57
CA PRO A 229 4.01 -5.74 -60.24
C PRO A 229 5.01 -6.70 -60.90
N PHE A 230 4.78 -7.99 -60.76
CA PHE A 230 5.51 -9.02 -61.50
C PHE A 230 4.51 -9.97 -62.16
N THR A 231 4.85 -10.37 -63.35
CA THR A 231 4.07 -11.37 -64.07
C THR A 231 4.85 -12.68 -64.08
N VAL A 232 4.20 -13.77 -63.67
CA VAL A 232 4.79 -15.11 -63.73
C VAL A 232 4.39 -15.70 -65.03
N GLU A 233 5.35 -15.84 -65.94
CA GLU A 233 5.15 -16.66 -67.15
C GLU A 233 5.50 -18.10 -66.82
N THR A 234 4.50 -18.96 -66.77
CA THR A 234 4.70 -20.41 -66.71
C THR A 234 4.97 -20.95 -68.11
N LYS A 235 6.23 -21.30 -68.41
CA LYS A 235 6.60 -22.03 -69.60
C LYS A 235 6.50 -23.53 -69.31
N GLY A 236 5.31 -24.09 -69.51
CA GLY A 236 5.05 -25.52 -69.44
C GLY A 236 4.96 -26.05 -70.84
N THR A 237 5.75 -27.06 -71.12
CA THR A 237 5.52 -27.95 -72.30
C THR A 237 4.61 -29.07 -71.81
N PRO A 238 3.57 -29.44 -72.57
CA PRO A 238 2.73 -30.61 -72.27
C PRO A 238 3.52 -31.90 -72.41
#